data_eb59af3b5723cc87409b1d88da3e3224
#
_entry.id   eb59af3b5723cc87409b1d88da3e3224
#
_cell.length_a   1.000
_cell.length_b   1.000
_cell.length_c   1.000
_cell.angle_alpha   90.00
_cell.angle_beta   90.00
_cell.angle_gamma   90.00
#
_symmetry.space_group_name_H-M   'P 1'
#
loop_
_entity.id
_entity.type
_entity.pdbx_description
1 polymer ?
#
loop_
_entity_poly.entity_id
_entity_poly.type
_entity_poly.pdbx_seq_one_letter_code
_entity_poly.pdbx_strand_id
1 'polypeptide(L)' 'MPLVLERKVNESVMIWDESDPNQILVVTLKRAVDGSYQMVFEGPRNFKIFRKEMLN' A
#
# COMPACT_ATOMS: atom_id res chain seq x y z
N MET A 1 -6.83 -13.54 -10.54
CA MET A 1 -7.60 -12.40 -11.06
C MET A 1 -7.06 -11.11 -10.49
N PRO A 2 -6.87 -10.07 -11.32
CA PRO A 2 -6.50 -8.76 -10.77
C PRO A 2 -7.70 -8.09 -10.09
N LEU A 3 -7.41 -7.33 -9.03
CA LEU A 3 -8.36 -6.44 -8.38
C LEU A 3 -7.88 -5.01 -8.62
N VAL A 4 -8.76 -4.18 -9.15
CA VAL A 4 -8.43 -2.79 -9.45
C VAL A 4 -9.31 -1.89 -8.60
N LEU A 5 -8.69 -1.00 -7.84
CA LEU A 5 -9.38 -0.04 -6.99
C LEU A 5 -8.93 1.36 -7.36
N GLU A 6 -9.89 2.26 -7.53
CA GLU A 6 -9.58 3.67 -7.75
C GLU A 6 -9.53 4.37 -6.40
N ARG A 7 -8.47 5.15 -6.17
CA ARG A 7 -8.36 5.91 -4.94
C ARG A 7 -8.01 7.35 -5.24
N LYS A 8 -8.65 8.25 -4.49
CA LYS A 8 -8.30 9.67 -4.51
C LYS A 8 -7.18 9.93 -3.51
N VAL A 9 -6.52 11.06 -3.66
CA VAL A 9 -5.46 11.47 -2.72
C VAL A 9 -6.00 11.46 -1.29
N ASN A 10 -5.22 10.93 -0.37
CA ASN A 10 -5.52 10.73 1.05
C ASN A 10 -6.50 9.58 1.34
N GLU A 11 -6.93 8.84 0.34
CA GLU A 11 -7.72 7.63 0.56
C GLU A 11 -6.84 6.41 0.70
N SER A 12 -7.24 5.49 1.56
CA SER A 12 -6.43 4.33 1.91
C SER A 12 -7.09 3.03 1.48
N VAL A 13 -6.25 2.00 1.36
CA VAL A 13 -6.66 0.62 1.16
C VAL A 13 -6.07 -0.21 2.30
N MET A 14 -6.83 -1.18 2.79
CA MET A 14 -6.36 -2.09 3.83
C MET A 14 -6.16 -3.47 3.21
N ILE A 15 -5.04 -4.09 3.56
CA ILE A 15 -4.67 -5.40 3.03
C ILE A 15 -4.38 -6.33 4.21
N TRP A 16 -5.07 -7.48 4.26
CA TRP A 16 -4.75 -8.50 5.24
C TRP A 16 -5.11 -9.88 4.69
N ASP A 17 -4.49 -10.90 5.28
CA ASP A 17 -4.80 -12.29 4.98
C ASP A 17 -5.85 -12.78 5.98
N GLU A 18 -6.88 -13.45 5.49
CA GLU A 18 -7.95 -13.94 6.36
C GLU A 18 -7.45 -14.88 7.47
N SER A 19 -6.34 -15.57 7.22
CA SER A 19 -5.74 -16.45 8.21
C SER A 19 -5.03 -15.69 9.34
N ASP A 20 -4.78 -14.38 9.16
CA ASP A 20 -4.10 -13.57 10.17
C ASP A 20 -4.64 -12.12 10.15
N PRO A 21 -5.88 -11.93 10.60
CA PRO A 21 -6.54 -10.62 10.50
C PRO A 21 -5.94 -9.54 11.40
N ASN A 22 -5.02 -9.90 12.30
CA ASN A 22 -4.35 -8.93 13.15
C ASN A 22 -3.17 -8.24 12.46
N GLN A 23 -2.76 -8.75 11.32
CA GLN A 23 -1.64 -8.20 10.53
C GLN A 23 -2.22 -7.41 9.37
N ILE A 24 -2.38 -6.12 9.56
CA ILE A 24 -3.03 -5.25 8.56
C ILE A 24 -2.02 -4.27 8.00
N LEU A 25 -1.93 -4.22 6.67
CA LEU A 25 -1.14 -3.24 5.95
C LEU A 25 -2.09 -2.18 5.39
N VAL A 26 -1.81 -0.93 5.69
CA VAL A 26 -2.58 0.21 5.17
C VAL A 26 -1.74 0.91 4.11
N VAL A 27 -2.32 1.10 2.94
CA VAL A 27 -1.67 1.80 1.83
C VAL A 27 -2.48 3.05 1.51
N THR A 28 -1.85 4.20 1.54
CA THR A 28 -2.50 5.48 1.31
C THR A 28 -1.87 6.18 0.11
N LEU A 29 -2.71 6.71 -0.76
CA LEU A 29 -2.24 7.54 -1.87
C LEU A 29 -2.02 8.96 -1.39
N LYS A 30 -0.82 9.49 -1.59
CA LYS A 30 -0.47 10.86 -1.24
C LYS A 30 0.06 11.60 -2.44
N ARG A 31 0.07 12.92 -2.35
CA ARG A 31 0.68 13.76 -3.37
C ARG A 31 1.79 14.57 -2.74
N ALA A 32 2.98 14.50 -3.33
CA ALA A 32 4.14 15.25 -2.86
C ALA A 32 4.08 16.71 -3.33
N VAL A 33 4.91 17.54 -2.71
CA VAL A 33 4.98 18.98 -3.02
C VAL A 33 5.31 19.22 -4.49
N ASP A 34 6.14 18.37 -5.09
CA ASP A 34 6.54 18.49 -6.50
C ASP A 34 5.48 17.98 -7.48
N GLY A 35 4.32 17.53 -6.98
CA GLY A 35 3.23 17.04 -7.81
C GLY A 35 3.27 15.54 -8.10
N SER A 36 4.32 14.83 -7.70
CA SER A 36 4.38 13.39 -7.87
C SER A 36 3.43 12.70 -6.88
N TYR A 37 3.07 11.45 -7.20
CA TYR A 37 2.23 10.64 -6.32
C TYR A 37 3.09 9.68 -5.52
N GLN A 38 2.69 9.46 -4.29
CA GLN A 38 3.38 8.57 -3.35
C GLN A 38 2.40 7.55 -2.81
N MET A 39 2.89 6.34 -2.59
CA MET A 39 2.15 5.31 -1.86
C MET A 39 2.79 5.18 -0.49
N VAL A 40 2.02 5.43 0.54
CA VAL A 40 2.49 5.36 1.93
C VAL A 40 2.02 4.07 2.55
N PHE A 41 2.94 3.28 3.08
CA PHE A 41 2.67 1.96 3.64
C PHE A 41 2.83 2.02 5.15
N GLU A 42 1.82 1.55 5.87
CA GLU A 42 1.83 1.47 7.32
C GLU A 42 1.36 0.10 7.74
N GLY A 43 2.16 -0.60 8.51
CA GLY A 43 1.80 -1.94 8.95
C GLY A 43 2.87 -2.58 9.81
N PRO A 44 2.68 -3.86 10.16
CA PRO A 44 3.66 -4.60 10.94
C PRO A 44 4.99 -4.74 10.22
N ARG A 45 6.06 -4.87 10.99
CA ARG A 45 7.43 -4.96 10.46
C ARG A 45 7.70 -6.21 9.63
N ASN A 46 6.88 -7.24 9.80
CA ASN A 46 7.06 -8.50 9.07
C ASN A 46 6.59 -8.43 7.63
N PHE A 47 5.90 -7.37 7.23
CA PHE A 47 5.63 -7.14 5.81
C PHE A 47 6.89 -6.60 5.14
N LYS A 48 7.27 -7.27 4.06
CA LYS A 48 8.39 -6.81 3.22
C LYS A 48 7.83 -6.13 2.00
N ILE A 49 8.24 -4.88 1.78
CA ILE A 49 7.70 -4.05 0.70
C ILE A 49 8.86 -3.60 -0.17
N PHE A 50 8.80 -3.97 -1.45
CA PHE A 50 9.84 -3.65 -2.42
C PHE A 50 9.21 -3.07 -3.67
N ARG A 51 9.91 -2.16 -4.30
CA ARG A 51 9.58 -1.76 -5.67
C ARG A 51 9.84 -2.95 -6.58
N LYS A 52 8.88 -3.23 -7.47
CA LYS A 52 8.97 -4.41 -8.32
C LYS A 52 10.24 -4.46 -9.15
N GLU A 53 10.67 -3.32 -9.68
CA GLU A 53 11.87 -3.24 -10.50
C GLU A 53 13.15 -3.54 -9.72
N MET A 54 13.09 -3.54 -8.41
CA MET A 54 14.24 -3.85 -7.56
C MET A 54 14.41 -5.35 -7.32
N LEU A 55 13.45 -6.17 -7.74
CA LEU A 55 13.44 -7.60 -7.47
C LEU A 55 13.73 -8.46 -8.70
N ASN A 56 14.21 -7.90 -9.76
CA ASN A 56 14.53 -8.68 -10.96
C ASN A 56 15.80 -9.49 -10.81
#